data_da278fe978aab638847b66e95cb7b8b0
#
_entry.id   da278fe978aab638847b66e95cb7b8b0
#
_cell.length_a   1.000
_cell.length_b   1.000
_cell.length_c   1.000
_cell.angle_alpha   90.00
_cell.angle_beta   90.00
_cell.angle_gamma   90.00
#
_symmetry.space_group_name_H-M   'P 1'
#
loop_
_entity.id
_entity.type
_entity.pdbx_description
1 polymer ?
#
loop_
_entity_poly.entity_id
_entity_poly.type
_entity_poly.pdbx_seq_one_letter_code
_entity_poly.pdbx_strand_id
1 'polypeptide(L)'
;MKGWTERYSNARTDEIRGVETAAAWLGRNMPAESGTAVIHNDYKYDNVILDPNDLTRIVAVLDWEMATVGDPLMDLGTFIGYWGDPDDPQELRTRSYGPTYLPGSLSRLQIVERYAERSGRAVGSILFYYVFALFKIAVIVQQIYKRYVDGHTRDPRFASLIDWVRVMAHQAERALEKGRIDRLGEQR
;
A
#
# COMPACT_ATOMS: atom_id res chain seq x y z
N MET A 1 3.73 13.87 4.12
CA MET A 1 5.09 13.28 3.96
C MET A 1 5.94 13.43 5.23
N LYS A 2 6.24 14.63 5.73
CA LYS A 2 7.17 14.86 6.86
C LYS A 2 6.95 13.91 8.05
N GLY A 3 5.75 13.78 8.58
CA GLY A 3 5.48 12.91 9.73
C GLY A 3 5.73 11.40 9.46
N TRP A 4 5.53 10.91 8.24
CA TRP A 4 5.82 9.52 7.90
C TRP A 4 7.32 9.26 7.78
N THR A 5 8.09 10.22 7.23
CA THR A 5 9.55 10.13 7.17
C THR A 5 10.17 10.17 8.58
N GLU A 6 9.66 11.01 9.46
CA GLU A 6 10.09 11.05 10.87
C GLU A 6 9.78 9.75 11.61
N ARG A 7 8.57 9.16 11.39
CA ARG A 7 8.22 7.84 11.96
C ARG A 7 9.18 6.75 11.50
N TYR A 8 9.52 6.73 10.19
CA TYR A 8 10.49 5.77 9.66
C TYR A 8 11.87 5.96 10.33
N SER A 9 12.39 7.19 10.37
CA SER A 9 13.70 7.48 10.97
C SER A 9 13.77 7.04 12.42
N ASN A 10 12.70 7.24 13.20
CA ASN A 10 12.61 6.84 14.60
C ASN A 10 12.46 5.31 14.79
N ALA A 11 11.91 4.61 13.80
CA ALA A 11 11.69 3.17 13.86
C ALA A 11 12.78 2.35 13.15
N ARG A 12 13.69 2.99 12.42
CA ARG A 12 14.70 2.31 11.61
C ARG A 12 15.60 1.42 12.46
N THR A 13 15.72 0.15 12.07
CA THR A 13 16.65 -0.84 12.64
C THR A 13 17.75 -1.20 11.65
N ASP A 14 17.47 -1.13 10.36
CA ASP A 14 18.32 -1.53 9.24
C ASP A 14 18.39 -0.41 8.20
N GLU A 15 19.41 -0.45 7.34
CA GLU A 15 19.47 0.39 6.16
C GLU A 15 18.75 -0.30 5.01
N ILE A 16 17.61 0.26 4.58
CA ILE A 16 16.82 -0.24 3.46
C ILE A 16 16.68 0.88 2.43
N ARG A 17 17.64 0.93 1.52
CA ARG A 17 17.78 2.00 0.52
C ARG A 17 16.49 2.33 -0.23
N GLY A 18 15.69 1.32 -0.57
CA GLY A 18 14.43 1.53 -1.30
C GLY A 18 13.41 2.36 -0.53
N VAL A 19 13.38 2.26 0.82
CA VAL A 19 12.50 3.10 1.64
C VAL A 19 12.95 4.57 1.58
N GLU A 20 14.26 4.81 1.63
CA GLU A 20 14.84 6.16 1.57
C GLU A 20 14.66 6.77 0.18
N THR A 21 14.82 5.97 -0.87
CA THR A 21 14.55 6.34 -2.28
C THR A 21 13.08 6.76 -2.45
N ALA A 22 12.15 5.94 -1.97
CA ALA A 22 10.72 6.23 -2.04
C ALA A 22 10.38 7.52 -1.28
N ALA A 23 10.89 7.68 -0.05
CA ALA A 23 10.66 8.89 0.77
C ALA A 23 11.16 10.16 0.08
N ALA A 24 12.37 10.11 -0.50
CA ALA A 24 12.97 11.24 -1.20
C ALA A 24 12.19 11.59 -2.48
N TRP A 25 11.76 10.60 -3.25
CA TRP A 25 10.96 10.81 -4.44
C TRP A 25 9.59 11.41 -4.10
N LEU A 26 8.89 10.86 -3.12
CA LEU A 26 7.59 11.35 -2.64
C LEU A 26 7.67 12.82 -2.18
N GLY A 27 8.76 13.19 -1.50
CA GLY A 27 8.95 14.57 -1.05
C GLY A 27 9.09 15.58 -2.19
N ARG A 28 9.60 15.14 -3.37
CA ARG A 28 9.81 16.00 -4.55
C ARG A 28 8.66 15.98 -5.56
N ASN A 29 7.77 14.98 -5.49
CA ASN A 29 6.73 14.74 -6.51
C ASN A 29 5.31 14.81 -5.94
N MET A 30 5.10 15.59 -4.86
CA MET A 30 3.77 15.73 -4.26
C MET A 30 2.81 16.36 -5.27
N PRO A 31 1.71 15.66 -5.63
CA PRO A 31 0.74 16.18 -6.58
C PRO A 31 -0.11 17.30 -5.93
N ALA A 32 -0.80 18.07 -6.77
CA ALA A 32 -1.91 18.87 -6.29
C ALA A 32 -3.03 17.95 -5.76
N GLU A 33 -3.76 18.41 -4.74
CA GLU A 33 -4.88 17.66 -4.16
C GLU A 33 -5.95 17.37 -5.22
N SER A 34 -6.44 16.12 -5.25
CA SER A 34 -7.51 15.68 -6.18
C SER A 34 -8.91 16.01 -5.67
N GLY A 35 -9.02 16.51 -4.46
CA GLY A 35 -10.26 16.86 -3.78
C GLY A 35 -10.21 16.52 -2.28
N THR A 36 -11.34 16.70 -1.61
CA THR A 36 -11.48 16.44 -0.18
C THR A 36 -12.64 15.49 0.07
N ALA A 37 -12.40 14.45 0.87
CA ALA A 37 -13.42 13.47 1.28
C ALA A 37 -13.08 12.91 2.66
N VAL A 38 -14.02 12.21 3.29
CA VAL A 38 -13.71 11.30 4.39
C VAL A 38 -13.01 10.09 3.77
N ILE A 39 -11.82 9.79 4.24
CA ILE A 39 -11.01 8.65 3.79
C ILE A 39 -10.81 7.69 4.96
N HIS A 40 -10.80 6.40 4.62
CA HIS A 40 -10.65 5.30 5.57
C HIS A 40 -9.18 5.10 5.99
N ASN A 41 -8.25 5.30 5.06
CA ASN A 41 -6.81 5.12 5.21
C ASN A 41 -6.30 3.68 5.41
N ASP A 42 -7.18 2.69 5.54
CA ASP A 42 -6.81 1.26 5.65
C ASP A 42 -7.83 0.35 4.96
N TYR A 43 -8.43 0.81 3.84
CA TYR A 43 -9.41 0.04 3.10
C TYR A 43 -8.75 -1.15 2.39
N LYS A 44 -9.13 -2.37 2.80
CA LYS A 44 -8.63 -3.65 2.29
C LYS A 44 -9.64 -4.77 2.55
N TYR A 45 -9.41 -5.97 2.00
CA TYR A 45 -10.32 -7.11 2.18
C TYR A 45 -10.56 -7.47 3.65
N ASP A 46 -9.55 -7.39 4.51
CA ASP A 46 -9.67 -7.74 5.93
C ASP A 46 -10.63 -6.80 6.69
N ASN A 47 -10.90 -5.62 6.13
CA ASN A 47 -11.73 -4.59 6.74
C ASN A 47 -13.12 -4.50 6.11
N VAL A 48 -13.58 -5.53 5.39
CA VAL A 48 -14.94 -5.60 4.85
C VAL A 48 -15.67 -6.86 5.30
N ILE A 49 -16.99 -6.74 5.49
CA ILE A 49 -17.88 -7.88 5.71
C ILE A 49 -18.72 -8.08 4.45
N LEU A 50 -18.69 -9.28 3.92
CA LEU A 50 -19.48 -9.67 2.76
C LEU A 50 -20.80 -10.32 3.21
N ASP A 51 -21.81 -10.20 2.37
CA ASP A 51 -23.07 -10.94 2.56
C ASP A 51 -22.81 -12.45 2.39
N PRO A 52 -23.18 -13.31 3.36
CA PRO A 52 -22.92 -14.74 3.27
C PRO A 52 -23.67 -15.45 2.12
N ASN A 53 -24.72 -14.84 1.59
CA ASN A 53 -25.51 -15.38 0.48
C ASN A 53 -25.10 -14.77 -0.88
N ASP A 54 -24.34 -13.66 -0.88
CA ASP A 54 -23.86 -12.97 -2.07
C ASP A 54 -22.50 -12.32 -1.77
N LEU A 55 -21.42 -13.04 -2.01
CA LEU A 55 -20.06 -12.59 -1.74
C LEU A 55 -19.62 -11.37 -2.61
N THR A 56 -20.44 -10.94 -3.56
CA THR A 56 -20.21 -9.71 -4.34
C THR A 56 -20.72 -8.46 -3.62
N ARG A 57 -21.47 -8.63 -2.53
CA ARG A 57 -22.09 -7.56 -1.76
C ARG A 57 -21.34 -7.30 -0.47
N ILE A 58 -20.80 -6.10 -0.32
CA ILE A 58 -20.25 -5.61 0.94
C ILE A 58 -21.40 -5.10 1.80
N VAL A 59 -21.52 -5.61 3.02
CA VAL A 59 -22.55 -5.22 4.00
C VAL A 59 -22.03 -4.30 5.09
N ALA A 60 -20.71 -4.31 5.35
CA ALA A 60 -20.07 -3.37 6.27
C ALA A 60 -18.60 -3.12 5.90
N VAL A 61 -18.10 -1.95 6.29
CA VAL A 61 -16.69 -1.60 6.30
C VAL A 61 -16.28 -1.36 7.75
N LEU A 62 -15.22 -2.03 8.19
CA LEU A 62 -14.72 -2.04 9.56
C LEU A 62 -13.45 -1.20 9.70
N ASP A 63 -13.02 -0.98 10.93
CA ASP A 63 -11.70 -0.44 11.30
C ASP A 63 -11.46 1.01 10.82
N TRP A 64 -12.37 1.89 11.19
CA TRP A 64 -12.35 3.31 10.86
C TRP A 64 -11.42 4.14 11.76
N GLU A 65 -10.59 3.51 12.59
CA GLU A 65 -9.72 4.21 13.55
C GLU A 65 -8.68 5.14 12.89
N MET A 66 -8.32 4.86 11.63
CA MET A 66 -7.40 5.69 10.83
C MET A 66 -8.13 6.72 9.95
N ALA A 67 -9.46 6.79 10.02
CA ALA A 67 -10.24 7.67 9.17
C ALA A 67 -9.95 9.15 9.45
N THR A 68 -9.93 9.93 8.39
CA THR A 68 -9.73 11.38 8.45
C THR A 68 -10.36 12.06 7.25
N VAL A 69 -10.29 13.39 7.22
CA VAL A 69 -10.60 14.17 6.02
C VAL A 69 -9.32 14.35 5.22
N GLY A 70 -9.35 13.99 3.94
CA GLY A 70 -8.15 14.04 3.08
C GLY A 70 -8.45 13.81 1.60
N ASP A 71 -7.41 13.65 0.81
CA ASP A 71 -7.50 13.37 -0.61
C ASP A 71 -8.02 11.94 -0.86
N PRO A 72 -9.13 11.74 -1.59
CA PRO A 72 -9.69 10.43 -1.86
C PRO A 72 -8.75 9.47 -2.61
N LEU A 73 -7.78 9.95 -3.36
CA LEU A 73 -6.78 9.10 -3.99
C LEU A 73 -5.82 8.46 -2.98
N MET A 74 -5.77 8.94 -1.74
CA MET A 74 -5.05 8.27 -0.65
C MET A 74 -5.66 6.91 -0.31
N ASP A 75 -7.00 6.80 -0.31
CA ASP A 75 -7.68 5.51 -0.11
C ASP A 75 -7.49 4.58 -1.30
N LEU A 76 -7.64 5.09 -2.52
CA LEU A 76 -7.37 4.30 -3.72
C LEU A 76 -5.92 3.79 -3.73
N GLY A 77 -4.95 4.66 -3.44
CA GLY A 77 -3.54 4.30 -3.34
C GLY A 77 -3.29 3.24 -2.27
N THR A 78 -3.89 3.39 -1.08
CA THR A 78 -3.79 2.42 0.01
C THR A 78 -4.38 1.06 -0.40
N PHE A 79 -5.55 1.06 -1.02
CA PHE A 79 -6.22 -0.15 -1.49
C PHE A 79 -5.35 -0.91 -2.51
N ILE A 80 -4.87 -0.23 -3.56
CA ILE A 80 -3.98 -0.88 -4.56
C ILE A 80 -2.59 -1.21 -4.01
N GLY A 81 -2.16 -0.58 -2.91
CA GLY A 81 -0.93 -0.92 -2.19
C GLY A 81 -1.01 -2.29 -1.49
N TYR A 82 -2.21 -2.69 -1.06
CA TYR A 82 -2.50 -4.03 -0.54
C TYR A 82 -2.83 -5.05 -1.63
N TRP A 83 -3.09 -4.61 -2.85
CA TRP A 83 -3.51 -5.45 -3.96
C TRP A 83 -2.32 -6.09 -4.67
N GLY A 84 -2.26 -7.43 -4.68
CA GLY A 84 -1.29 -8.17 -5.49
C GLY A 84 -1.81 -8.36 -6.92
N ASP A 85 -0.94 -8.14 -7.91
CA ASP A 85 -1.21 -8.46 -9.30
C ASP A 85 -0.63 -9.83 -9.67
N PRO A 86 -1.20 -10.55 -10.66
CA PRO A 86 -0.64 -11.81 -11.16
C PRO A 86 0.81 -11.70 -11.62
N ASP A 87 1.18 -10.54 -12.18
CA ASP A 87 2.51 -10.24 -12.72
C ASP A 87 3.49 -9.68 -11.68
N ASP A 88 3.09 -9.62 -10.42
CA ASP A 88 3.98 -9.20 -9.34
C ASP A 88 5.06 -10.26 -9.08
N PRO A 89 6.23 -9.84 -8.58
CA PRO A 89 7.24 -10.77 -8.12
C PRO A 89 6.69 -11.76 -7.10
N GLN A 90 7.19 -12.99 -7.13
CA GLN A 90 6.73 -14.06 -6.23
C GLN A 90 6.81 -13.65 -4.76
N GLU A 91 7.84 -12.93 -4.38
CA GLU A 91 8.05 -12.43 -3.01
C GLU A 91 6.89 -11.54 -2.52
N LEU A 92 6.28 -10.74 -3.42
CA LEU A 92 5.11 -9.93 -3.09
C LEU A 92 3.83 -10.77 -3.07
N ARG A 93 3.65 -11.66 -4.07
CA ARG A 93 2.46 -12.52 -4.15
C ARG A 93 2.32 -13.45 -2.94
N THR A 94 3.42 -14.03 -2.47
CA THR A 94 3.41 -14.91 -1.28
C THR A 94 3.12 -14.19 0.03
N ARG A 95 3.20 -12.86 0.04
CA ARG A 95 2.95 -12.00 1.20
C ARG A 95 1.74 -11.08 1.01
N SER A 96 0.95 -11.30 -0.05
CA SER A 96 -0.25 -10.51 -0.35
C SER A 96 -1.30 -10.64 0.75
N TYR A 97 -2.01 -9.55 1.03
CA TYR A 97 -3.10 -9.48 2.01
C TYR A 97 -4.40 -10.14 1.53
N GLY A 98 -4.38 -10.89 0.44
CA GLY A 98 -5.55 -11.57 -0.09
C GLY A 98 -5.24 -12.27 -1.41
N PRO A 99 -6.22 -12.98 -1.97
CA PRO A 99 -6.04 -13.79 -3.19
C PRO A 99 -6.08 -12.97 -4.49
N THR A 100 -5.79 -11.67 -4.43
CA THR A 100 -5.98 -10.72 -5.54
C THR A 100 -5.06 -10.97 -6.74
N TYR A 101 -3.99 -11.71 -6.55
CA TYR A 101 -3.06 -12.14 -7.60
C TYR A 101 -3.54 -13.39 -8.37
N LEU A 102 -4.66 -13.99 -7.96
CA LEU A 102 -5.20 -15.19 -8.65
C LEU A 102 -5.83 -14.83 -10.00
N PRO A 103 -5.85 -15.77 -10.96
CA PRO A 103 -6.52 -15.59 -12.24
C PRO A 103 -7.99 -15.18 -12.05
N GLY A 104 -8.44 -14.20 -12.83
CA GLY A 104 -9.81 -13.65 -12.74
C GLY A 104 -9.92 -12.40 -11.87
N SER A 105 -8.91 -12.08 -11.07
CA SER A 105 -8.86 -10.80 -10.35
C SER A 105 -8.54 -9.64 -11.29
N LEU A 106 -9.04 -8.45 -10.96
CA LEU A 106 -8.65 -7.23 -11.67
C LEU A 106 -7.19 -6.88 -11.35
N SER A 107 -6.48 -6.33 -12.33
CA SER A 107 -5.18 -5.71 -12.08
C SER A 107 -5.33 -4.37 -11.35
N ARG A 108 -4.24 -3.88 -10.75
CA ARG A 108 -4.24 -2.53 -10.14
C ARG A 108 -4.64 -1.45 -11.12
N LEU A 109 -4.18 -1.55 -12.38
CA LEU A 109 -4.57 -0.59 -13.43
C LEU A 109 -6.07 -0.64 -13.71
N GLN A 110 -6.66 -1.83 -13.87
CA GLN A 110 -8.09 -1.99 -14.09
C GLN A 110 -8.93 -1.46 -12.91
N ILE A 111 -8.46 -1.61 -11.68
CA ILE A 111 -9.11 -1.02 -10.50
C ILE A 111 -9.11 0.50 -10.58
N VAL A 112 -7.98 1.10 -10.92
CA VAL A 112 -7.84 2.55 -11.04
C VAL A 112 -8.72 3.11 -12.15
N GLU A 113 -8.74 2.46 -13.32
CA GLU A 113 -9.64 2.81 -14.44
C GLU A 113 -11.10 2.75 -14.02
N ARG A 114 -11.51 1.65 -13.37
CA ARG A 114 -12.88 1.47 -12.88
C ARG A 114 -13.25 2.50 -11.82
N TYR A 115 -12.32 2.87 -10.94
CA TYR A 115 -12.53 3.94 -9.97
C TYR A 115 -12.73 5.30 -10.67
N ALA A 116 -11.90 5.62 -11.66
CA ALA A 116 -12.02 6.85 -12.44
C ALA A 116 -13.39 6.95 -13.15
N GLU A 117 -13.80 5.86 -13.82
CA GLU A 117 -15.11 5.77 -14.48
C GLU A 117 -16.29 5.98 -13.53
N ARG A 118 -16.22 5.35 -12.34
CA ARG A 118 -17.32 5.38 -11.36
C ARG A 118 -17.39 6.67 -10.57
N SER A 119 -16.25 7.28 -10.27
CA SER A 119 -16.16 8.48 -9.44
C SER A 119 -16.12 9.78 -10.24
N GLY A 120 -15.80 9.71 -11.55
CA GLY A 120 -15.53 10.88 -12.39
C GLY A 120 -14.24 11.62 -12.03
N ARG A 121 -13.37 11.05 -11.18
CA ARG A 121 -12.15 11.71 -10.71
C ARG A 121 -10.98 11.46 -11.66
N ALA A 122 -10.13 12.48 -11.82
CA ALA A 122 -8.85 12.32 -12.49
C ALA A 122 -7.86 11.52 -11.61
N VAL A 123 -7.23 10.50 -12.20
CA VAL A 123 -6.30 9.57 -11.51
C VAL A 123 -4.86 9.65 -12.04
N GLY A 124 -4.52 10.71 -12.77
CA GLY A 124 -3.21 10.85 -13.43
C GLY A 124 -1.99 10.81 -12.51
N SER A 125 -2.17 11.09 -11.22
CA SER A 125 -1.10 11.04 -10.21
C SER A 125 -1.07 9.73 -9.41
N ILE A 126 -1.76 8.68 -9.87
CA ILE A 126 -1.90 7.43 -9.11
C ILE A 126 -0.57 6.77 -8.72
N LEU A 127 0.48 6.93 -9.52
CA LEU A 127 1.81 6.42 -9.17
C LEU A 127 2.30 7.00 -7.84
N PHE A 128 2.07 8.31 -7.59
CA PHE A 128 2.43 8.92 -6.31
C PHE A 128 1.71 8.23 -5.14
N TYR A 129 0.40 8.05 -5.26
CA TYR A 129 -0.40 7.45 -4.18
C TYR A 129 -0.09 5.97 -3.96
N TYR A 130 0.24 5.24 -5.02
CA TYR A 130 0.71 3.86 -4.90
C TYR A 130 2.05 3.76 -4.18
N VAL A 131 3.05 4.54 -4.61
CA VAL A 131 4.37 4.57 -3.95
C VAL A 131 4.24 5.05 -2.50
N PHE A 132 3.37 6.05 -2.25
CA PHE A 132 3.08 6.49 -0.88
C PHE A 132 2.47 5.38 -0.03
N ALA A 133 1.55 4.59 -0.58
CA ALA A 133 0.95 3.46 0.14
C ALA A 133 2.00 2.40 0.50
N LEU A 134 2.86 2.01 -0.45
CA LEU A 134 3.95 1.07 -0.19
C LEU A 134 4.90 1.59 0.89
N PHE A 135 5.28 2.87 0.82
CA PHE A 135 6.09 3.53 1.83
C PHE A 135 5.41 3.55 3.21
N LYS A 136 4.13 3.92 3.26
CA LYS A 136 3.32 3.93 4.50
C LYS A 136 3.25 2.55 5.13
N ILE A 137 2.96 1.51 4.33
CA ILE A 137 2.91 0.11 4.79
C ILE A 137 4.29 -0.31 5.33
N ALA A 138 5.37 -0.01 4.61
CA ALA A 138 6.73 -0.29 5.06
C ALA A 138 7.04 0.37 6.41
N VAL A 139 6.63 1.64 6.62
CA VAL A 139 6.84 2.36 7.89
C VAL A 139 6.04 1.73 9.02
N ILE A 140 4.78 1.35 8.81
CA ILE A 140 3.95 0.69 9.83
C ILE A 140 4.60 -0.65 10.23
N VAL A 141 4.96 -1.48 9.26
CA VAL A 141 5.61 -2.78 9.51
C VAL A 141 6.94 -2.60 10.22
N GLN A 142 7.74 -1.59 9.83
CA GLN A 142 9.00 -1.25 10.50
C GLN A 142 8.79 -0.87 11.98
N GLN A 143 7.75 -0.10 12.30
CA GLN A 143 7.43 0.24 13.69
C GLN A 143 7.05 -0.99 14.52
N ILE A 144 6.31 -1.95 13.93
CA ILE A 144 5.96 -3.21 14.60
C ILE A 144 7.23 -4.05 14.80
N TYR A 145 8.07 -4.16 13.76
CA TYR A 145 9.35 -4.88 13.85
C TYR A 145 10.27 -4.29 14.90
N LYS A 146 10.39 -2.96 14.97
CA LYS A 146 11.20 -2.30 16.01
C LYS A 146 10.75 -2.68 17.42
N ARG A 147 9.44 -2.73 17.69
CA ARG A 147 8.92 -3.16 18.99
C ARG A 147 9.33 -4.60 19.34
N TYR A 148 9.47 -5.47 18.34
CA TYR A 148 9.98 -6.82 18.52
C TYR A 148 11.49 -6.79 18.83
N VAL A 149 12.28 -6.05 18.08
CA VAL A 149 13.73 -5.90 18.31
C VAL A 149 14.01 -5.29 19.69
N ASP A 150 13.24 -4.30 20.11
CA ASP A 150 13.37 -3.65 21.43
C ASP A 150 12.85 -4.55 22.60
N GLY A 151 12.33 -5.75 22.30
CA GLY A 151 11.85 -6.70 23.31
C GLY A 151 10.49 -6.37 23.92
N HIS A 152 9.73 -5.43 23.34
CA HIS A 152 8.37 -5.08 23.78
C HIS A 152 7.34 -6.17 23.44
N THR A 153 7.68 -7.07 22.52
CA THR A 153 6.92 -8.27 22.20
C THR A 153 7.88 -9.40 21.88
N ARG A 154 7.49 -10.65 22.19
CA ARG A 154 8.29 -11.88 21.95
C ARG A 154 7.64 -12.82 20.94
N ASP A 155 6.59 -12.37 20.25
CA ASP A 155 5.90 -13.17 19.26
C ASP A 155 6.84 -13.44 18.06
N PRO A 156 7.20 -14.71 17.80
CA PRO A 156 8.15 -15.05 16.75
C PRO A 156 7.68 -14.70 15.34
N ARG A 157 6.38 -14.49 15.15
CA ARG A 157 5.81 -14.03 13.87
C ARG A 157 6.36 -12.67 13.44
N PHE A 158 6.79 -11.85 14.39
CA PHE A 158 7.31 -10.52 14.11
C PHE A 158 8.78 -10.50 13.68
N ALA A 159 9.51 -11.60 13.91
CA ALA A 159 10.92 -11.69 13.52
C ALA A 159 11.15 -11.51 12.01
N SER A 160 10.22 -11.93 11.16
CA SER A 160 10.32 -11.85 9.70
C SER A 160 9.72 -10.58 9.10
N LEU A 161 9.21 -9.65 9.91
CA LEU A 161 8.58 -8.42 9.40
C LEU A 161 9.56 -7.49 8.66
N ILE A 162 10.84 -7.55 8.99
CA ILE A 162 11.87 -6.79 8.26
C ILE A 162 11.91 -7.16 6.76
N ASP A 163 11.65 -8.43 6.43
CA ASP A 163 11.59 -8.86 5.03
C ASP A 163 10.39 -8.26 4.30
N TRP A 164 9.30 -8.03 5.02
CA TRP A 164 8.14 -7.32 4.49
C TRP A 164 8.48 -5.87 4.14
N VAL A 165 9.22 -5.19 5.00
CA VAL A 165 9.72 -3.83 4.74
C VAL A 165 10.56 -3.81 3.46
N ARG A 166 11.46 -4.79 3.30
CA ARG A 166 12.30 -4.93 2.09
C ARG A 166 11.45 -5.17 0.84
N VAL A 167 10.45 -6.04 0.90
CA VAL A 167 9.55 -6.33 -0.23
C VAL A 167 8.79 -5.07 -0.66
N MET A 168 8.23 -4.30 0.31
CA MET A 168 7.55 -3.03 0.00
C MET A 168 8.50 -2.01 -0.62
N ALA A 169 9.72 -1.92 -0.12
CA ALA A 169 10.75 -1.03 -0.64
C ALA A 169 11.12 -1.37 -2.09
N HIS A 170 11.39 -2.65 -2.39
CA HIS A 170 11.70 -3.11 -3.75
C HIS A 170 10.53 -2.89 -4.72
N GLN A 171 9.29 -3.10 -4.25
CA GLN A 171 8.12 -2.84 -5.08
C GLN A 171 7.97 -1.35 -5.40
N ALA A 172 8.24 -0.47 -4.44
CA ALA A 172 8.26 0.97 -4.67
C ALA A 172 9.35 1.37 -5.69
N GLU A 173 10.57 0.82 -5.57
CA GLU A 173 11.65 1.05 -6.53
C GLU A 173 11.24 0.61 -7.94
N ARG A 174 10.68 -0.60 -8.11
CA ARG A 174 10.18 -1.09 -9.42
C ARG A 174 9.12 -0.17 -10.03
N ALA A 175 8.18 0.30 -9.20
CA ALA A 175 7.15 1.24 -9.66
C ALA A 175 7.75 2.56 -10.15
N LEU A 176 8.75 3.08 -9.43
CA LEU A 176 9.47 4.30 -9.79
C LEU A 176 10.30 4.14 -11.06
N GLU A 177 11.06 3.05 -11.18
CA GLU A 177 11.89 2.74 -12.34
C GLU A 177 11.06 2.55 -13.61
N LYS A 178 9.88 1.93 -13.49
CA LYS A 178 8.98 1.66 -14.61
C LYS A 178 7.99 2.79 -14.89
N GLY A 179 7.82 3.73 -13.96
CA GLY A 179 6.84 4.82 -14.05
C GLY A 179 5.39 4.35 -14.10
N ARG A 180 5.08 3.16 -13.53
CA ARG A 180 3.74 2.54 -13.58
C ARG A 180 3.46 1.70 -12.34
N ILE A 181 2.18 1.30 -12.17
CA ILE A 181 1.70 0.57 -10.99
C ILE A 181 1.42 -0.92 -11.26
N ASP A 182 1.49 -1.36 -12.51
CA ASP A 182 1.20 -2.72 -12.99
C ASP A 182 2.42 -3.35 -13.67
N ARG A 183 2.39 -4.68 -13.94
CA ARG A 183 3.45 -5.44 -14.63
C ARG A 183 4.84 -5.20 -14.05
N LEU A 184 4.91 -5.13 -12.73
CA LEU A 184 6.15 -4.79 -12.04
C LEU A 184 7.13 -5.96 -11.97
N GLY A 185 6.66 -7.21 -12.13
CA GLY A 185 7.48 -8.42 -12.18
C GLY A 185 8.06 -8.74 -13.57
N GLU A 186 7.55 -8.16 -14.65
CA GLU A 186 8.09 -8.40 -16.00
C GLU A 186 9.55 -7.91 -16.11
N GLN A 187 10.42 -8.76 -16.64
CA GLN A 187 11.77 -8.33 -17.07
C GLN A 187 11.62 -7.48 -18.33
N ARG A 188 12.46 -6.46 -18.46
CA ARG A 188 12.55 -5.65 -19.70
C ARG A 188 13.14 -6.49 -20.82
#